data_d02e9401c306bea77302b9d8c4e135ea
#
_entry.id   d02e9401c306bea77302b9d8c4e135ea
#
_cell.length_a   1.000
_cell.length_b   1.000
_cell.length_c   1.000
_cell.angle_alpha   90.00
_cell.angle_beta   90.00
_cell.angle_gamma   90.00
#
_symmetry.space_group_name_H-M   'P 1'
#
loop_
_entity.id
_entity.type
_entity.pdbx_description
1 polymer ?
#
loop_
_entity_poly.entity_id
_entity_poly.type
_entity_poly.pdbx_seq_one_letter_code
_entity_poly.pdbx_strand_id
1 'polypeptide(L)'
;MIDVEIVKREDQADGNFNNGEILEKKPIGFPQDGGLSKPYSNIFYWAHAWTNDKKSTIGLHPHQGFEICSFILEGNINHYDTKQEKWIPLKKGDVQIIRAGKGISHAEELLENSEIFQIWFDPDLSKSLMNDASYDDYSLEDFKIDNNKNYTKKVIVGPGSNMQMDTDGIEIFEYLMPINNKIEIIQDDKFIYSYFLIEGKLKINDETVKKGDFFKVIADEKIEFQTLKESKVFVIKSPVSTNYLTYSSRS
;
A
#
# COMPACT_ATOMS: atom_id res chain seq x y z
N MET A 1 -7.10 6.39 24.06
CA MET A 1 -5.89 5.52 24.30
C MET A 1 -5.20 5.38 22.96
N ILE A 2 -3.87 5.57 22.91
CA ILE A 2 -3.09 5.41 21.68
C ILE A 2 -2.55 3.97 21.67
N ASP A 3 -2.92 3.19 20.66
CA ASP A 3 -2.37 1.87 20.41
C ASP A 3 -1.44 1.94 19.18
N VAL A 4 -0.17 1.59 19.36
CA VAL A 4 0.86 1.63 18.31
C VAL A 4 1.56 0.28 18.25
N GLU A 5 1.42 -0.41 17.13
CA GLU A 5 2.13 -1.65 16.84
C GLU A 5 3.19 -1.40 15.76
N ILE A 6 4.46 -1.61 16.06
CA ILE A 6 5.57 -1.42 15.12
C ILE A 6 6.13 -2.77 14.71
N VAL A 7 6.20 -2.99 13.39
CA VAL A 7 6.82 -4.16 12.77
C VAL A 7 8.07 -3.68 12.03
N LYS A 8 9.24 -3.98 12.58
CA LYS A 8 10.51 -3.63 11.97
C LYS A 8 10.69 -4.35 10.63
N ARG A 9 11.50 -3.78 9.73
CA ARG A 9 11.76 -4.39 8.42
C ARG A 9 12.23 -5.83 8.53
N GLU A 10 13.08 -6.15 9.51
CA GLU A 10 13.60 -7.50 9.77
C GLU A 10 12.54 -8.50 10.23
N ASP A 11 11.44 -8.05 10.82
CA ASP A 11 10.33 -8.86 11.33
C ASP A 11 9.20 -9.08 10.32
N GLN A 12 9.30 -8.44 9.15
CA GLN A 12 8.38 -8.64 8.03
C GLN A 12 8.74 -9.94 7.30
N ALA A 13 7.74 -10.63 6.76
CA ALA A 13 7.98 -11.82 5.96
C ALA A 13 8.82 -11.52 4.73
N ASP A 14 9.69 -12.45 4.37
CA ASP A 14 10.45 -12.42 3.12
C ASP A 14 9.70 -13.11 2.00
N GLY A 15 9.88 -12.63 0.77
CA GLY A 15 9.42 -13.29 -0.44
C GLY A 15 10.38 -13.04 -1.59
N ASN A 16 10.26 -13.86 -2.63
CA ASN A 16 10.98 -13.62 -3.87
C ASN A 16 10.32 -14.34 -5.04
N PHE A 17 10.57 -13.83 -6.25
CA PHE A 17 10.23 -14.48 -7.50
C PHE A 17 11.49 -14.70 -8.34
N ASN A 18 11.40 -15.68 -9.26
CA ASN A 18 12.43 -15.97 -10.26
C ASN A 18 13.83 -16.16 -9.63
N ASN A 19 13.91 -16.99 -8.57
CA ASN A 19 15.14 -17.29 -7.85
C ASN A 19 15.86 -16.05 -7.28
N GLY A 20 15.10 -15.04 -6.81
CA GLY A 20 15.61 -13.84 -6.17
C GLY A 20 15.89 -12.68 -7.12
N GLU A 21 15.44 -12.72 -8.37
CA GLU A 21 15.49 -11.57 -9.27
C GLU A 21 14.55 -10.46 -8.83
N ILE A 22 13.37 -10.82 -8.26
CA ILE A 22 12.49 -9.91 -7.54
C ILE A 22 12.52 -10.33 -6.08
N LEU A 23 12.80 -9.39 -5.21
CA LEU A 23 12.81 -9.57 -3.76
C LEU A 23 11.62 -8.86 -3.13
N GLU A 24 11.12 -9.39 -2.02
CA GLU A 24 10.00 -8.80 -1.29
C GLU A 24 10.24 -8.77 0.22
N LYS A 25 9.70 -7.73 0.86
CA LYS A 25 9.29 -7.73 2.26
C LYS A 25 7.78 -7.55 2.31
N LYS A 26 7.12 -8.28 3.21
CA LYS A 26 5.66 -8.23 3.36
C LYS A 26 5.27 -7.61 4.70
N PRO A 27 5.01 -6.29 4.75
CA PRO A 27 4.40 -5.63 5.92
C PRO A 27 3.13 -6.32 6.39
N ILE A 28 2.31 -6.82 5.45
CA ILE A 28 1.15 -7.66 5.73
C ILE A 28 1.27 -8.90 4.84
N GLY A 29 1.52 -10.05 5.44
CA GLY A 29 1.62 -11.33 4.77
C GLY A 29 0.49 -12.27 5.12
N PHE A 30 0.36 -13.35 4.37
CA PHE A 30 -0.51 -14.45 4.74
C PHE A 30 0.02 -15.19 5.98
N PRO A 31 -0.83 -15.90 6.73
CA PRO A 31 -0.38 -16.64 7.92
C PRO A 31 0.82 -17.56 7.68
N GLN A 32 0.92 -18.18 6.49
CA GLN A 32 2.01 -19.06 6.10
C GLN A 32 3.31 -18.35 5.73
N ASP A 33 3.30 -17.05 5.49
CA ASP A 33 4.50 -16.29 5.12
C ASP A 33 5.47 -16.06 6.30
N GLY A 34 4.98 -16.17 7.53
CA GLY A 34 5.81 -16.15 8.74
C GLY A 34 6.10 -14.78 9.35
N GLY A 35 5.69 -13.68 8.74
CA GLY A 35 5.83 -12.32 9.30
C GLY A 35 4.94 -12.06 10.51
N LEU A 36 5.22 -11.01 11.27
CA LEU A 36 4.48 -10.66 12.48
C LEU A 36 3.07 -10.15 12.17
N SER A 37 2.93 -9.26 11.17
CA SER A 37 1.63 -8.69 10.82
C SER A 37 0.84 -9.61 9.91
N LYS A 38 -0.41 -9.84 10.28
CA LYS A 38 -1.38 -10.68 9.55
C LYS A 38 -2.44 -9.80 8.88
N PRO A 39 -3.26 -10.34 7.96
CA PRO A 39 -4.43 -9.64 7.42
C PRO A 39 -5.32 -9.06 8.51
N TYR A 40 -5.82 -7.86 8.32
CA TYR A 40 -6.76 -7.18 9.21
C TYR A 40 -7.64 -6.22 8.41
N SER A 41 -8.79 -5.87 8.99
CA SER A 41 -9.76 -5.01 8.30
C SER A 41 -10.08 -5.56 6.90
N ASN A 42 -9.97 -4.75 5.89
CA ASN A 42 -10.11 -5.08 4.47
C ASN A 42 -8.78 -4.96 3.70
N ILE A 43 -7.65 -5.10 4.39
CA ILE A 43 -6.31 -5.22 3.79
C ILE A 43 -5.77 -6.60 4.12
N PHE A 44 -5.50 -7.42 3.11
CA PHE A 44 -5.07 -8.79 3.38
C PHE A 44 -3.71 -9.17 2.79
N TYR A 45 -3.09 -8.27 2.02
CA TYR A 45 -1.74 -8.43 1.53
C TYR A 45 -1.11 -7.06 1.26
N TRP A 46 0.14 -6.90 1.63
CA TRP A 46 0.97 -5.75 1.29
C TRP A 46 2.40 -6.22 1.09
N ALA A 47 2.87 -6.19 -0.14
CA ALA A 47 4.26 -6.44 -0.48
C ALA A 47 4.97 -5.14 -0.84
N HIS A 48 6.19 -4.99 -0.34
CA HIS A 48 7.20 -4.06 -0.83
C HIS A 48 8.17 -4.89 -1.67
N ALA A 49 8.07 -4.81 -2.99
CA ALA A 49 8.85 -5.61 -3.92
C ALA A 49 9.84 -4.73 -4.69
N TRP A 50 11.00 -5.29 -5.02
CA TRP A 50 12.02 -4.57 -5.78
C TRP A 50 12.89 -5.49 -6.62
N THR A 51 13.48 -4.91 -7.68
CA THR A 51 14.58 -5.49 -8.49
C THR A 51 15.87 -4.72 -8.22
N ASN A 52 17.00 -5.38 -8.49
CA ASN A 52 18.29 -4.74 -8.51
C ASN A 52 18.67 -4.36 -9.97
N ASP A 53 19.83 -4.75 -10.41
CA ASP A 53 20.43 -4.41 -11.71
C ASP A 53 19.87 -5.18 -12.92
N LYS A 54 18.80 -5.97 -12.71
CA LYS A 54 18.14 -6.76 -13.76
C LYS A 54 16.64 -6.63 -13.68
N LYS A 55 16.00 -6.54 -14.84
CA LYS A 55 14.57 -6.67 -14.94
C LYS A 55 14.13 -8.12 -14.73
N SER A 56 12.92 -8.31 -14.21
CA SER A 56 12.32 -9.62 -14.05
C SER A 56 10.80 -9.56 -14.16
N THR A 57 10.19 -10.65 -14.62
CA THR A 57 8.76 -10.70 -14.92
C THR A 57 8.07 -11.75 -14.04
N ILE A 58 7.06 -11.32 -13.29
CA ILE A 58 6.08 -12.22 -12.69
C ILE A 58 5.11 -12.61 -13.81
N GLY A 59 5.12 -13.88 -14.19
CA GLY A 59 4.34 -14.40 -15.31
C GLY A 59 2.83 -14.29 -15.08
N LEU A 60 2.07 -14.53 -16.14
CA LEU A 60 0.62 -14.42 -16.13
C LEU A 60 -0.01 -15.33 -15.07
N HIS A 61 -0.78 -14.75 -14.15
CA HIS A 61 -1.46 -15.45 -13.06
C HIS A 61 -2.84 -14.84 -12.78
N PRO A 62 -3.81 -15.66 -12.27
CA PRO A 62 -5.20 -15.25 -12.16
C PRO A 62 -5.52 -14.63 -10.79
N HIS A 63 -6.47 -13.68 -10.81
CA HIS A 63 -7.10 -13.10 -9.63
C HIS A 63 -8.62 -13.01 -9.81
N GLN A 64 -9.35 -13.02 -8.69
CA GLN A 64 -10.80 -12.94 -8.70
C GLN A 64 -11.32 -12.27 -7.41
N GLY A 65 -12.28 -11.36 -7.56
CA GLY A 65 -13.07 -10.80 -6.48
C GLY A 65 -12.49 -9.57 -5.81
N PHE A 66 -11.19 -9.49 -5.59
CA PHE A 66 -10.54 -8.44 -4.82
C PHE A 66 -9.90 -7.34 -5.69
N GLU A 67 -9.39 -6.31 -5.04
CA GLU A 67 -8.69 -5.21 -5.69
C GLU A 67 -7.18 -5.32 -5.46
N ILE A 68 -6.42 -5.05 -6.50
CA ILE A 68 -4.95 -5.05 -6.51
C ILE A 68 -4.50 -3.64 -6.87
N CYS A 69 -3.77 -2.99 -5.97
CA CYS A 69 -3.18 -1.69 -6.23
C CYS A 69 -1.66 -1.82 -6.30
N SER A 70 -1.06 -1.34 -7.39
CA SER A 70 0.38 -1.22 -7.55
C SER A 70 0.78 0.25 -7.50
N PHE A 71 1.67 0.60 -6.55
CA PHE A 71 2.21 1.96 -6.37
C PHE A 71 3.68 1.94 -6.75
N ILE A 72 4.07 2.69 -7.77
CA ILE A 72 5.44 2.71 -8.27
C ILE A 72 6.27 3.69 -7.44
N LEU A 73 7.13 3.16 -6.58
CA LEU A 73 7.94 3.95 -5.65
C LEU A 73 9.22 4.46 -6.29
N GLU A 74 9.86 3.62 -7.14
CA GLU A 74 11.08 3.94 -7.86
C GLU A 74 11.13 3.18 -9.18
N GLY A 75 11.82 3.72 -10.19
CA GLY A 75 12.01 3.08 -11.48
C GLY A 75 10.73 3.02 -12.33
N ASN A 76 10.60 1.91 -13.07
CA ASN A 76 9.50 1.69 -14.01
C ASN A 76 9.07 0.23 -13.99
N ILE A 77 7.80 -0.03 -14.28
CA ILE A 77 7.27 -1.37 -14.51
C ILE A 77 6.45 -1.41 -15.80
N ASN A 78 6.26 -2.60 -16.32
CA ASN A 78 5.27 -2.86 -17.37
C ASN A 78 4.21 -3.81 -16.80
N HIS A 79 2.96 -3.45 -16.98
CA HIS A 79 1.81 -4.26 -16.61
C HIS A 79 1.15 -4.84 -17.86
N TYR A 80 0.71 -6.10 -17.78
CA TYR A 80 -0.10 -6.77 -18.79
C TYR A 80 -1.30 -7.44 -18.12
N ASP A 81 -2.48 -7.33 -18.69
CA ASP A 81 -3.64 -8.09 -18.26
C ASP A 81 -4.48 -8.62 -19.45
N THR A 82 -5.30 -9.63 -19.16
CA THR A 82 -6.16 -10.30 -20.15
C THR A 82 -7.34 -9.47 -20.64
N LYS A 83 -7.56 -8.28 -20.04
CA LYS A 83 -8.59 -7.34 -20.50
C LYS A 83 -8.03 -6.32 -21.48
N GLN A 84 -6.84 -5.80 -21.20
CA GLN A 84 -6.15 -4.83 -22.05
C GLN A 84 -5.38 -5.51 -23.21
N GLU A 85 -4.91 -6.73 -22.99
CA GLU A 85 -4.13 -7.55 -23.94
C GLU A 85 -2.90 -6.83 -24.52
N LYS A 86 -2.31 -5.94 -23.72
CA LYS A 86 -1.10 -5.17 -24.06
C LYS A 86 -0.29 -4.85 -22.81
N TRP A 87 1.02 -4.65 -23.02
CA TRP A 87 1.90 -4.12 -21.99
C TRP A 87 1.70 -2.61 -21.82
N ILE A 88 1.49 -2.17 -20.60
CA ILE A 88 1.26 -0.77 -20.22
C ILE A 88 2.40 -0.34 -19.32
N PRO A 89 3.21 0.66 -19.73
CA PRO A 89 4.30 1.16 -18.90
C PRO A 89 3.77 2.06 -17.79
N LEU A 90 4.31 1.89 -16.59
CA LEU A 90 4.08 2.73 -15.42
C LEU A 90 5.43 3.18 -14.87
N LYS A 91 5.50 4.42 -14.42
CA LYS A 91 6.72 5.06 -13.91
C LYS A 91 6.57 5.50 -12.46
N LYS A 92 7.68 5.85 -11.82
CA LYS A 92 7.69 6.38 -10.46
C LYS A 92 6.62 7.44 -10.23
N GLY A 93 5.81 7.22 -9.19
CA GLY A 93 4.71 8.09 -8.79
C GLY A 93 3.35 7.71 -9.35
N ASP A 94 3.30 6.88 -10.41
CA ASP A 94 2.06 6.35 -10.96
C ASP A 94 1.46 5.30 -10.03
N VAL A 95 0.15 5.13 -10.14
CA VAL A 95 -0.63 4.14 -9.40
C VAL A 95 -1.56 3.42 -10.35
N GLN A 96 -1.65 2.11 -10.20
CA GLN A 96 -2.57 1.24 -10.92
C GLN A 96 -3.54 0.59 -9.97
N ILE A 97 -4.78 0.41 -10.40
CA ILE A 97 -5.75 -0.43 -9.72
C ILE A 97 -6.38 -1.43 -10.68
N ILE A 98 -6.39 -2.70 -10.28
CA ILE A 98 -7.19 -3.75 -10.90
C ILE A 98 -8.31 -4.12 -9.94
N ARG A 99 -9.55 -4.08 -10.41
CA ARG A 99 -10.71 -4.68 -9.73
C ARG A 99 -10.95 -6.02 -10.39
N ALA A 100 -10.58 -7.10 -9.71
CA ALA A 100 -10.53 -8.42 -10.34
C ALA A 100 -11.91 -8.99 -10.71
N GLY A 101 -12.98 -8.56 -10.06
CA GLY A 101 -14.35 -8.91 -10.41
C GLY A 101 -14.56 -10.43 -10.60
N LYS A 102 -15.20 -10.84 -11.70
CA LYS A 102 -15.41 -12.25 -12.06
C LYS A 102 -14.12 -13.01 -12.38
N GLY A 103 -13.01 -12.31 -12.61
CA GLY A 103 -11.70 -12.87 -12.88
C GLY A 103 -10.93 -12.08 -13.93
N ILE A 104 -9.64 -11.98 -13.72
CA ILE A 104 -8.64 -11.40 -14.63
C ILE A 104 -7.32 -12.12 -14.39
N SER A 105 -6.50 -12.23 -15.42
CA SER A 105 -5.10 -12.62 -15.24
C SER A 105 -4.20 -11.48 -15.63
N HIS A 106 -3.13 -11.27 -14.85
CA HIS A 106 -2.14 -10.25 -15.14
C HIS A 106 -0.70 -10.76 -15.03
N ALA A 107 0.22 -10.00 -15.59
CA ALA A 107 1.66 -10.18 -15.48
C ALA A 107 2.31 -8.82 -15.23
N GLU A 108 3.41 -8.80 -14.49
CA GLU A 108 4.15 -7.59 -14.15
C GLU A 108 5.64 -7.78 -14.44
N GLU A 109 6.21 -6.88 -15.24
CA GLU A 109 7.65 -6.81 -15.48
C GLU A 109 8.20 -5.61 -14.70
N LEU A 110 8.98 -5.88 -13.66
CA LEU A 110 9.74 -4.85 -12.96
C LEU A 110 11.05 -4.63 -13.72
N LEU A 111 11.31 -3.39 -14.16
CA LEU A 111 12.57 -3.05 -14.82
C LEU A 111 13.71 -2.96 -13.79
N GLU A 112 14.92 -2.70 -14.24
CA GLU A 112 16.10 -2.59 -13.36
C GLU A 112 15.91 -1.48 -12.33
N ASN A 113 16.28 -1.74 -11.07
CA ASN A 113 16.22 -0.79 -9.96
C ASN A 113 14.81 -0.21 -9.73
N SER A 114 13.78 -1.03 -9.92
CA SER A 114 12.39 -0.66 -9.67
C SER A 114 11.95 -1.11 -8.29
N GLU A 115 11.13 -0.30 -7.65
CA GLU A 115 10.54 -0.53 -6.32
C GLU A 115 9.05 -0.26 -6.38
N ILE A 116 8.22 -1.19 -5.89
CA ILE A 116 6.77 -1.05 -5.86
C ILE A 116 6.18 -1.47 -4.52
N PHE A 117 5.02 -0.91 -4.16
CA PHE A 117 4.07 -1.61 -3.32
C PHE A 117 3.05 -2.32 -4.20
N GLN A 118 2.75 -3.57 -3.86
CA GLN A 118 1.55 -4.24 -4.30
C GLN A 118 0.68 -4.52 -3.08
N ILE A 119 -0.53 -3.97 -3.08
CA ILE A 119 -1.44 -4.04 -1.92
C ILE A 119 -2.79 -4.57 -2.39
N TRP A 120 -3.30 -5.59 -1.68
CA TRP A 120 -4.56 -6.21 -2.00
C TRP A 120 -5.62 -5.86 -0.97
N PHE A 121 -6.74 -5.39 -1.49
CA PHE A 121 -7.89 -4.96 -0.72
C PHE A 121 -9.09 -5.86 -0.96
N ASP A 122 -9.91 -6.01 0.06
CA ASP A 122 -11.04 -6.95 0.09
C ASP A 122 -12.37 -6.18 0.06
N PRO A 123 -12.94 -5.94 -1.12
CA PRO A 123 -14.27 -5.36 -1.24
C PRO A 123 -15.34 -6.35 -0.79
N ASP A 124 -16.61 -5.93 -0.78
CA ASP A 124 -17.72 -6.85 -0.58
C ASP A 124 -17.81 -7.87 -1.73
N LEU A 125 -17.29 -9.08 -1.50
CA LEU A 125 -17.21 -10.14 -2.50
C LEU A 125 -18.59 -10.55 -3.05
N SER A 126 -19.68 -10.35 -2.29
CA SER A 126 -21.02 -10.62 -2.79
C SER A 126 -21.42 -9.71 -3.95
N LYS A 127 -20.77 -8.54 -4.05
CA LYS A 127 -20.97 -7.55 -5.12
C LYS A 127 -19.86 -7.67 -6.17
N SER A 128 -18.59 -7.65 -5.74
CA SER A 128 -17.46 -7.61 -6.67
C SER A 128 -17.41 -8.81 -7.60
N LEU A 129 -17.73 -10.02 -7.11
CA LEU A 129 -17.80 -11.23 -7.93
C LEU A 129 -18.91 -11.21 -9.00
N MET A 130 -19.84 -10.27 -8.94
CA MET A 130 -20.88 -10.08 -9.97
C MET A 130 -20.45 -9.11 -11.07
N ASN A 131 -19.38 -8.35 -10.85
CA ASN A 131 -18.88 -7.33 -11.77
C ASN A 131 -17.83 -7.91 -12.73
N ASP A 132 -17.76 -7.38 -13.94
CA ASP A 132 -16.65 -7.67 -14.84
C ASP A 132 -15.37 -6.99 -14.30
N ALA A 133 -14.23 -7.60 -14.54
CA ALA A 133 -12.96 -7.02 -14.16
C ALA A 133 -12.77 -5.62 -14.79
N SER A 134 -12.15 -4.71 -14.06
CA SER A 134 -11.82 -3.37 -14.53
C SER A 134 -10.39 -2.97 -14.13
N TYR A 135 -9.88 -1.94 -14.80
CA TYR A 135 -8.51 -1.50 -14.70
C TYR A 135 -8.44 0.01 -14.91
N ASP A 136 -7.72 0.71 -14.06
CA ASP A 136 -7.40 2.13 -14.23
C ASP A 136 -5.95 2.41 -13.86
N ASP A 137 -5.33 3.35 -14.58
CA ASP A 137 -4.04 3.95 -14.29
C ASP A 137 -4.20 5.41 -13.93
N TYR A 138 -3.40 5.84 -12.98
CA TYR A 138 -3.30 7.23 -12.55
C TYR A 138 -1.84 7.66 -12.59
N SER A 139 -1.58 8.78 -13.25
CA SER A 139 -0.26 9.41 -13.24
C SER A 139 -0.06 10.24 -11.97
N LEU A 140 1.18 10.61 -11.67
CA LEU A 140 1.48 11.46 -10.51
C LEU A 140 0.68 12.77 -10.52
N GLU A 141 0.42 13.32 -11.71
CA GLU A 141 -0.28 14.57 -11.94
C GLU A 141 -1.79 14.50 -11.65
N ASP A 142 -2.36 13.28 -11.59
CA ASP A 142 -3.78 13.07 -11.28
C ASP A 142 -4.11 13.23 -9.80
N PHE A 143 -3.08 13.24 -8.94
CA PHE A 143 -3.27 13.29 -7.50
C PHE A 143 -3.22 14.70 -6.95
N LYS A 144 -4.15 14.97 -6.03
CA LYS A 144 -4.20 16.22 -5.30
C LYS A 144 -3.03 16.31 -4.32
N ILE A 145 -2.33 17.45 -4.36
CA ILE A 145 -1.27 17.79 -3.41
C ILE A 145 -1.76 18.90 -2.47
N ASP A 146 -1.87 18.59 -1.20
CA ASP A 146 -2.18 19.54 -0.15
C ASP A 146 -0.89 19.96 0.55
N ASN A 147 -0.52 21.23 0.43
CA ASN A 147 0.65 21.79 1.08
C ASN A 147 0.25 22.51 2.36
N ASN A 148 0.85 22.16 3.48
CA ASN A 148 0.76 22.95 4.69
C ASN A 148 2.16 23.32 5.22
N LYS A 149 2.21 24.05 6.32
CA LYS A 149 3.47 24.56 6.89
C LYS A 149 4.43 23.43 7.32
N ASN A 150 3.89 22.29 7.72
CA ASN A 150 4.65 21.22 8.39
C ASN A 150 4.89 20.00 7.52
N TYR A 151 4.11 19.79 6.47
CA TYR A 151 4.23 18.66 5.54
C TYR A 151 3.53 18.93 4.21
N THR A 152 3.88 18.15 3.20
CA THR A 152 3.10 18.00 1.98
C THR A 152 2.35 16.68 2.04
N LYS A 153 1.06 16.67 1.70
CA LYS A 153 0.22 15.48 1.64
C LYS A 153 -0.27 15.27 0.22
N LYS A 154 0.08 14.11 -0.37
CA LYS A 154 -0.52 13.63 -1.62
C LYS A 154 -1.72 12.77 -1.28
N VAL A 155 -2.90 13.09 -1.82
CA VAL A 155 -4.14 12.31 -1.64
C VAL A 155 -4.27 11.36 -2.84
N ILE A 156 -4.06 10.07 -2.59
CA ILE A 156 -4.15 9.02 -3.62
C ILE A 156 -5.58 8.48 -3.69
N VAL A 157 -6.14 8.09 -2.55
CA VAL A 157 -7.56 7.71 -2.41
C VAL A 157 -8.16 8.51 -1.26
N GLY A 158 -9.32 9.11 -1.46
CA GLY A 158 -9.99 9.90 -0.44
C GLY A 158 -10.65 11.16 -1.01
N PRO A 159 -11.10 12.08 -0.14
CA PRO A 159 -11.82 13.27 -0.55
C PRO A 159 -11.04 14.12 -1.57
N GLY A 160 -11.61 14.28 -2.76
CA GLY A 160 -11.02 15.06 -3.86
C GLY A 160 -10.00 14.30 -4.72
N SER A 161 -9.83 13.00 -4.52
CA SER A 161 -9.08 12.13 -5.42
C SER A 161 -9.94 11.66 -6.59
N ASN A 162 -9.29 11.48 -7.75
CA ASN A 162 -9.90 10.86 -8.93
C ASN A 162 -9.91 9.33 -8.84
N MET A 163 -9.02 8.74 -8.04
CA MET A 163 -8.93 7.30 -7.88
C MET A 163 -10.10 6.78 -7.02
N GLN A 164 -10.83 5.82 -7.56
CA GLN A 164 -11.97 5.18 -6.91
C GLN A 164 -11.67 3.71 -6.62
N MET A 165 -12.18 3.23 -5.48
CA MET A 165 -12.08 1.84 -5.05
C MET A 165 -13.48 1.29 -4.74
N ASP A 166 -13.67 -0.02 -4.96
CA ASP A 166 -14.87 -0.75 -4.53
C ASP A 166 -14.78 -1.14 -3.05
N THR A 167 -13.58 -1.16 -2.48
CA THR A 167 -13.35 -1.46 -1.06
C THR A 167 -13.76 -0.28 -0.19
N ASP A 168 -14.73 -0.49 0.68
CA ASP A 168 -15.32 0.55 1.52
C ASP A 168 -14.32 1.13 2.54
N GLY A 169 -14.38 2.45 2.74
CA GLY A 169 -13.73 3.17 3.84
C GLY A 169 -12.20 3.30 3.74
N ILE A 170 -11.62 2.97 2.59
CA ILE A 170 -10.19 3.16 2.34
C ILE A 170 -9.88 4.61 1.97
N GLU A 171 -8.86 5.16 2.64
CA GLU A 171 -8.18 6.38 2.20
C GLU A 171 -6.68 6.10 2.14
N ILE A 172 -5.99 6.62 1.11
CA ILE A 172 -4.55 6.40 0.90
C ILE A 172 -3.86 7.75 0.70
N PHE A 173 -2.78 7.95 1.45
CA PHE A 173 -2.02 9.19 1.46
C PHE A 173 -0.52 8.92 1.38
N GLU A 174 0.21 9.90 0.90
CA GLU A 174 1.65 9.98 1.03
C GLU A 174 2.02 11.32 1.65
N TYR A 175 2.82 11.28 2.72
CA TYR A 175 3.33 12.48 3.37
C TYR A 175 4.81 12.67 3.08
N LEU A 176 5.19 13.89 2.72
CA LEU A 176 6.58 14.35 2.76
C LEU A 176 6.73 15.30 3.96
N MET A 177 7.56 14.91 4.89
CA MET A 177 7.75 15.57 6.18
C MET A 177 9.17 16.13 6.29
N PRO A 178 9.36 17.45 6.39
CA PRO A 178 10.69 18.06 6.54
C PRO A 178 11.43 17.60 7.82
N ILE A 179 12.76 17.65 7.77
CA ILE A 179 13.61 17.33 8.93
C ILE A 179 13.37 18.27 10.13
N ASN A 180 13.60 17.77 11.34
CA ASN A 180 13.53 18.50 12.61
C ASN A 180 12.16 19.16 12.87
N ASN A 181 11.11 18.50 12.45
CA ASN A 181 9.74 18.98 12.61
C ASN A 181 8.94 18.09 13.56
N LYS A 182 7.97 18.68 14.25
CA LYS A 182 6.93 17.98 15.00
C LYS A 182 5.62 18.14 14.25
N ILE A 183 5.01 17.02 13.92
CA ILE A 183 3.83 16.96 13.07
C ILE A 183 2.74 16.23 13.85
N GLU A 184 1.62 16.91 14.07
CA GLU A 184 0.44 16.32 14.67
C GLU A 184 -0.54 15.89 13.56
N ILE A 185 -0.96 14.64 13.58
CA ILE A 185 -2.00 14.10 12.69
C ILE A 185 -3.18 13.65 13.55
N ILE A 186 -4.35 14.20 13.25
CA ILE A 186 -5.61 13.82 13.93
C ILE A 186 -6.03 12.46 13.40
N GLN A 187 -6.38 11.55 14.31
CA GLN A 187 -6.91 10.23 14.01
C GLN A 187 -8.30 10.03 14.61
N ASP A 188 -9.01 9.04 14.13
CA ASP A 188 -10.33 8.61 14.58
C ASP A 188 -10.23 7.10 14.88
N ASP A 189 -10.58 6.65 16.08
CA ASP A 189 -10.47 5.27 16.54
C ASP A 189 -11.39 4.27 15.81
N LYS A 190 -12.26 4.77 14.94
CA LYS A 190 -13.03 3.93 14.01
C LYS A 190 -12.20 3.40 12.86
N PHE A 191 -10.94 3.87 12.73
CA PHE A 191 -10.03 3.51 11.66
C PHE A 191 -8.69 3.03 12.20
N ILE A 192 -8.09 2.12 11.45
CA ILE A 192 -6.69 1.71 11.60
C ILE A 192 -5.89 2.53 10.61
N TYR A 193 -4.86 3.20 11.09
CA TYR A 193 -3.91 3.93 10.25
C TYR A 193 -2.63 3.10 10.10
N SER A 194 -2.39 2.61 8.91
CA SER A 194 -1.26 1.75 8.55
C SER A 194 -0.21 2.58 7.86
N TYR A 195 0.94 2.70 8.47
CA TYR A 195 2.05 3.54 8.02
C TYR A 195 3.22 2.68 7.54
N PHE A 196 3.83 3.09 6.44
CA PHE A 196 5.11 2.53 5.99
C PHE A 196 6.10 3.68 5.73
N LEU A 197 7.28 3.61 6.37
CA LEU A 197 8.32 4.62 6.17
C LEU A 197 9.14 4.29 4.92
N ILE A 198 8.80 4.94 3.80
CA ILE A 198 9.50 4.76 2.51
C ILE A 198 10.92 5.27 2.62
N GLU A 199 11.12 6.46 3.20
CA GLU A 199 12.43 7.09 3.40
C GLU A 199 12.47 7.89 4.69
N GLY A 200 13.68 8.08 5.23
CA GLY A 200 13.92 8.94 6.37
C GLY A 200 14.03 8.20 7.70
N LYS A 201 13.74 8.93 8.76
CA LYS A 201 13.74 8.46 10.15
C LYS A 201 12.87 9.37 11.00
N LEU A 202 11.97 8.79 11.77
CA LEU A 202 11.09 9.53 12.67
C LEU A 202 10.93 8.83 14.02
N LYS A 203 10.40 9.56 14.99
CA LYS A 203 9.91 9.02 16.27
C LYS A 203 8.39 9.13 16.30
N ILE A 204 7.77 8.09 16.87
CA ILE A 204 6.39 8.09 17.32
C ILE A 204 6.41 7.67 18.79
N ASN A 205 5.91 8.48 19.69
CA ASN A 205 6.14 8.34 21.11
C ASN A 205 7.67 8.27 21.39
N ASP A 206 8.13 7.26 22.14
CA ASP A 206 9.55 7.02 22.43
C ASP A 206 10.25 6.09 21.40
N GLU A 207 9.47 5.52 20.48
CA GLU A 207 9.97 4.56 19.52
C GLU A 207 10.54 5.22 18.27
N THR A 208 11.65 4.70 17.77
CA THR A 208 12.27 5.13 16.52
C THR A 208 11.86 4.22 15.37
N VAL A 209 11.35 4.83 14.30
CA VAL A 209 10.98 4.17 13.05
C VAL A 209 11.98 4.56 11.95
N LYS A 210 12.42 3.59 11.15
CA LYS A 210 13.42 3.72 10.09
C LYS A 210 12.84 3.31 8.74
N LYS A 211 13.55 3.64 7.66
CA LYS A 211 13.21 3.19 6.29
C LYS A 211 12.88 1.69 6.26
N GLY A 212 11.73 1.37 5.71
CA GLY A 212 11.22 0.00 5.56
C GLY A 212 10.42 -0.51 6.75
N ASP A 213 10.38 0.21 7.88
CA ASP A 213 9.54 -0.16 9.01
C ASP A 213 8.07 0.14 8.68
N PHE A 214 7.21 -0.75 9.15
CA PHE A 214 5.76 -0.65 9.10
C PHE A 214 5.20 -0.47 10.50
N PHE A 215 4.13 0.31 10.66
CA PHE A 215 3.45 0.41 11.95
C PHE A 215 1.97 0.75 11.78
N LYS A 216 1.17 0.27 12.73
CA LYS A 216 -0.27 0.56 12.81
C LYS A 216 -0.55 1.44 14.01
N VAL A 217 -1.51 2.33 13.86
CA VAL A 217 -1.99 3.19 14.94
C VAL A 217 -3.52 3.18 14.96
N ILE A 218 -4.08 3.02 16.16
CA ILE A 218 -5.50 3.23 16.45
C ILE A 218 -5.54 4.25 17.60
N ALA A 219 -6.16 5.39 17.37
CA ALA A 219 -6.28 6.44 18.37
C ALA A 219 -7.48 7.35 18.07
N ASP A 220 -8.06 7.92 19.13
CA ASP A 220 -9.08 8.98 19.05
C ASP A 220 -8.48 10.30 19.53
N GLU A 221 -7.33 10.64 18.99
CA GLU A 221 -6.59 11.84 19.36
C GLU A 221 -5.50 12.18 18.34
N LYS A 222 -4.77 13.24 18.59
CA LYS A 222 -3.60 13.61 17.80
C LYS A 222 -2.42 12.71 18.10
N ILE A 223 -1.78 12.22 17.03
CA ILE A 223 -0.50 11.54 17.10
C ILE A 223 0.60 12.52 16.70
N GLU A 224 1.63 12.64 17.55
CA GLU A 224 2.83 13.43 17.25
C GLU A 224 3.91 12.56 16.60
N PHE A 225 4.38 13.01 15.44
CA PHE A 225 5.58 12.48 14.79
C PHE A 225 6.71 13.52 14.94
N GLN A 226 7.87 13.08 15.37
CA GLN A 226 9.09 13.87 15.34
C GLN A 226 10.01 13.38 14.23
N THR A 227 10.25 14.19 13.21
CA THR A 227 11.14 13.84 12.11
C THR A 227 12.62 14.04 12.50
N LEU A 228 13.39 12.98 12.44
CA LEU A 228 14.85 12.98 12.68
C LEU A 228 15.65 13.12 11.38
N LYS A 229 15.00 12.84 10.25
CA LYS A 229 15.43 13.10 8.87
C LYS A 229 14.21 13.50 8.06
N GLU A 230 14.40 14.14 6.91
CA GLU A 230 13.32 14.26 5.94
C GLU A 230 12.74 12.88 5.69
N SER A 231 11.42 12.78 5.77
CA SER A 231 10.75 11.47 5.79
C SER A 231 9.60 11.44 4.81
N LYS A 232 9.55 10.36 4.03
CA LYS A 232 8.46 10.03 3.12
C LYS A 232 7.69 8.87 3.70
N VAL A 233 6.40 9.09 3.98
CA VAL A 233 5.54 8.12 4.69
C VAL A 233 4.32 7.82 3.84
N PHE A 234 4.10 6.54 3.57
CA PHE A 234 2.88 6.04 2.93
C PHE A 234 1.88 5.62 4.00
N VAL A 235 0.62 5.97 3.82
CA VAL A 235 -0.43 5.76 4.83
C VAL A 235 -1.68 5.21 4.19
N ILE A 236 -2.20 4.12 4.77
CA ILE A 236 -3.54 3.61 4.47
C ILE A 236 -4.39 3.77 5.73
N LYS A 237 -5.52 4.44 5.59
CA LYS A 237 -6.60 4.48 6.57
C LYS A 237 -7.64 3.45 6.16
N SER A 238 -7.93 2.49 7.02
CA SER A 238 -8.93 1.42 6.81
C SER A 238 -9.89 1.35 7.99
N PRO A 239 -11.17 0.94 7.82
CA PRO A 239 -12.10 0.85 8.94
C PRO A 239 -11.68 -0.24 9.92
N VAL A 240 -11.90 -0.05 11.24
CA VAL A 240 -11.65 -1.10 12.25
C VAL A 240 -12.53 -2.33 12.00
N SER A 241 -13.75 -2.11 11.52
CA SER A 241 -14.69 -3.17 11.18
C SER A 241 -15.42 -2.86 9.87
N THR A 242 -15.77 -3.90 9.12
CA THR A 242 -16.55 -3.83 7.90
C THR A 242 -17.95 -4.39 8.13
N ASN A 243 -18.90 -3.99 7.29
CA ASN A 243 -20.28 -4.53 7.29
C ASN A 243 -20.43 -5.78 6.40
N TYR A 244 -19.32 -6.33 5.91
CA TYR A 244 -19.25 -7.56 5.11
C TYR A 244 -18.07 -8.43 5.57
N LEU A 245 -18.08 -9.70 5.17
CA LEU A 245 -17.02 -10.65 5.52
C LEU A 245 -15.77 -10.41 4.67
N THR A 246 -14.67 -10.11 5.34
CA THR A 246 -13.35 -9.92 4.72
C THR A 246 -12.48 -11.18 4.86
N TYR A 247 -11.36 -11.22 4.17
CA TYR A 247 -10.36 -12.29 4.29
C TYR A 247 -9.94 -12.49 5.75
N SER A 248 -9.64 -11.40 6.44
CA SER A 248 -9.22 -11.42 7.84
C SER A 248 -10.28 -11.95 8.81
N SER A 249 -11.57 -11.89 8.44
CA SER A 249 -12.67 -12.40 9.26
C SER A 249 -13.03 -13.86 8.99
N ARG A 250 -12.41 -14.48 7.96
CA ARG A 250 -12.64 -15.89 7.55
C ARG A 250 -11.50 -16.81 7.97
N SER A 251 -10.38 -16.24 8.43
CA SER A 251 -9.15 -16.96 8.81
C SER A 251 -9.07 -17.29 10.28
#